data_1c1a975d6ff2473277905c9893550dfb
#
_entry.id   1c1a975d6ff2473277905c9893550dfb
#
_cell.length_a   1.000
_cell.length_b   1.000
_cell.length_c   1.000
_cell.angle_alpha   90.00
_cell.angle_beta   90.00
_cell.angle_gamma   90.00
#
_symmetry.space_group_name_H-M   'P 1'
#
loop_
_entity.id
_entity.type
_entity.pdbx_description
1 polymer ?
#
loop_
_entity_poly.entity_id
_entity_poly.type
_entity_poly.pdbx_seq_one_letter_code
_entity_poly.pdbx_strand_id
1 'polypeptide(L)'
;MRWRTKWSLPGSTRTSSPTARAARPSSKTATGTIDRSAAPVLTVAQARERILERIAPLAAEDVPLAQARGRVLAEEVRAERDVPPFTNSAMDGYAVRAVDVRTASPSQPVHLSLLGEVRAGAAPPAAVQPNTTLRIMTGAMLPEGSDAVVRVEDAAERDGAVEVRIPVESGTSLRAAGSDLRRGDLVAAAGRVITPGLIGVLASAGRTSVRCVGRPRVLVLTTGDELREPGESLGPGQITNTNRYTLLAAIEDAGGVVIDAGVARDERQDLLDRLRNVHQAQLVVSTGGVSMGAYDLVRGLLEEKEAVDFWQVALRPGKPLLFAAVSGVPLIGLPGNPVSTLVGFELFVRPALLKMQGRTDLERPRLTAITEDPLVNPPHLEQYFRGIARRDGGRVAVKLTGDQGSHVLRSMADANCLIVVPQGTREVAVGSAVEIIPLAPID
;
A
#
# COMPACT_ATOMS: atom_id res chain seq x y z
N MET A 1 71.48 32.20 21.35
CA MET A 1 72.04 32.73 22.65
C MET A 1 71.49 31.89 23.79
N ARG A 2 72.40 31.22 24.47
CA ARG A 2 72.22 30.45 25.71
C ARG A 2 71.59 31.31 26.80
N TRP A 3 70.89 30.72 27.82
CA TRP A 3 71.38 30.42 29.17
C TRP A 3 70.42 29.54 29.94
N ARG A 4 71.03 28.48 30.54
CA ARG A 4 70.49 27.55 31.60
C ARG A 4 70.65 28.24 32.96
N THR A 5 69.90 27.79 33.98
CA THR A 5 70.40 27.40 35.32
C THR A 5 69.20 26.88 36.14
N LYS A 6 69.21 25.73 36.53
CA LYS A 6 69.33 24.86 37.72
C LYS A 6 69.29 25.66 39.05
N TRP A 7 68.54 25.19 40.09
CA TRP A 7 69.02 24.82 41.39
C TRP A 7 68.01 23.98 42.18
N SER A 8 68.61 23.11 43.07
CA SER A 8 68.16 21.89 43.73
C SER A 8 67.68 22.08 45.17
N LEU A 9 66.96 21.15 45.66
CA LEU A 9 66.52 20.66 46.97
C LEU A 9 67.49 21.00 48.20
N PRO A 10 67.11 20.80 49.53
CA PRO A 10 66.61 19.56 50.11
C PRO A 10 65.59 19.71 51.30
N GLY A 11 64.79 18.74 51.57
CA GLY A 11 64.69 17.77 52.62
C GLY A 11 64.34 18.21 54.05
N SER A 12 63.26 17.58 54.60
CA SER A 12 63.32 16.97 55.95
C SER A 12 62.03 16.21 56.26
N THR A 13 62.25 15.04 56.78
CA THR A 13 61.39 14.04 57.36
C THR A 13 60.60 14.49 58.60
N ARG A 14 59.34 14.09 58.76
CA ARG A 14 58.81 13.50 60.02
C ARG A 14 57.54 12.70 59.87
N THR A 15 57.54 11.56 60.43
CA THR A 15 56.53 10.51 60.64
C THR A 15 55.37 10.93 61.53
N SER A 16 54.15 10.49 61.24
CA SER A 16 53.18 9.86 62.19
C SER A 16 51.92 9.40 61.45
N SER A 17 51.55 8.15 61.69
CA SER A 17 50.34 7.38 61.26
C SER A 17 49.13 7.67 62.17
N PRO A 18 47.96 6.96 62.03
CA PRO A 18 46.90 7.19 61.06
C PRO A 18 45.55 7.44 61.75
N THR A 19 44.66 8.13 61.14
CA THR A 19 43.21 8.04 61.50
C THR A 19 42.38 7.79 60.27
N ALA A 20 41.65 6.69 60.30
CA ALA A 20 40.70 6.26 59.29
C ALA A 20 39.58 7.28 59.11
N ARG A 21 39.36 7.74 57.85
CA ARG A 21 38.18 8.48 57.47
C ARG A 21 37.55 7.79 56.24
N ALA A 22 36.34 7.34 56.44
CA ALA A 22 35.52 6.62 55.44
C ALA A 22 35.49 7.33 54.10
N ALA A 23 35.86 6.64 53.03
CA ALA A 23 35.71 7.07 51.66
C ALA A 23 34.23 6.96 51.25
N ARG A 24 33.62 8.09 50.83
CA ARG A 24 32.38 8.08 50.08
C ARG A 24 32.69 7.59 48.67
N PRO A 25 31.79 6.72 48.03
CA PRO A 25 32.01 6.35 46.66
C PRO A 25 31.71 7.51 45.77
N SER A 26 32.70 7.95 44.99
CA SER A 26 32.53 8.87 43.86
C SER A 26 31.71 8.15 42.80
N SER A 27 30.51 8.65 42.55
CA SER A 27 29.71 8.28 41.35
C SER A 27 30.50 8.74 40.10
N LYS A 28 31.28 7.84 39.53
CA LYS A 28 31.73 7.98 38.16
C LYS A 28 30.49 7.74 37.30
N THR A 29 29.85 8.80 36.81
CA THR A 29 28.99 8.77 35.64
C THR A 29 29.81 8.16 34.50
N ALA A 30 29.53 6.90 34.21
CA ALA A 30 30.03 6.26 33.01
C ALA A 30 29.33 6.95 31.82
N THR A 31 29.96 7.95 31.27
CA THR A 31 29.72 8.39 29.89
C THR A 31 30.20 7.24 29.01
N GLY A 32 29.30 6.28 28.77
CA GLY A 32 29.52 5.20 27.83
C GLY A 32 29.66 5.81 26.44
N THR A 33 30.91 5.97 26.01
CA THR A 33 31.25 6.16 24.60
C THR A 33 30.80 4.89 23.89
N ILE A 34 29.63 4.92 23.21
CA ILE A 34 29.20 3.84 22.34
C ILE A 34 30.30 3.69 21.29
N ASP A 35 30.96 2.54 21.27
CA ASP A 35 31.95 2.18 20.25
C ASP A 35 31.26 2.20 18.88
N ARG A 36 31.53 3.22 18.10
CA ARG A 36 30.90 3.53 16.82
C ARG A 36 31.33 2.60 15.68
N SER A 37 32.28 1.70 15.92
CA SER A 37 32.74 0.71 14.94
C SER A 37 31.88 -0.55 14.85
N ALA A 38 30.85 -0.70 15.74
CA ALA A 38 30.09 -1.93 15.92
C ALA A 38 28.56 -1.72 15.84
N ALA A 39 28.06 -0.80 14.98
CA ALA A 39 26.63 -0.85 14.67
C ALA A 39 26.29 -2.25 14.08
N PRO A 40 25.31 -2.96 14.60
CA PRO A 40 24.99 -4.30 14.12
C PRO A 40 24.61 -4.25 12.64
N VAL A 41 25.23 -5.10 11.82
CA VAL A 41 24.82 -5.29 10.42
C VAL A 41 23.59 -6.20 10.45
N LEU A 42 22.43 -5.65 10.11
CA LEU A 42 21.17 -6.41 10.03
C LEU A 42 20.98 -6.94 8.62
N THR A 43 20.30 -8.08 8.49
CA THR A 43 19.73 -8.48 7.20
C THR A 43 18.57 -7.54 6.83
N VAL A 44 18.18 -7.51 5.55
CA VAL A 44 17.00 -6.74 5.08
C VAL A 44 15.75 -7.16 5.85
N ALA A 45 15.55 -8.46 6.04
CA ALA A 45 14.42 -9.00 6.79
C ALA A 45 14.39 -8.53 8.24
N GLN A 46 15.52 -8.61 8.95
CA GLN A 46 15.63 -8.17 10.35
C GLN A 46 15.36 -6.66 10.51
N ALA A 47 15.92 -5.84 9.61
CA ALA A 47 15.70 -4.39 9.66
C ALA A 47 14.20 -4.05 9.42
N ARG A 48 13.57 -4.69 8.43
CA ARG A 48 12.15 -4.53 8.14
C ARG A 48 11.27 -4.96 9.31
N GLU A 49 11.53 -6.14 9.89
CA GLU A 49 10.79 -6.65 11.04
C GLU A 49 10.83 -5.67 12.22
N ARG A 50 12.02 -5.17 12.60
CA ARG A 50 12.18 -4.17 13.67
C ARG A 50 11.41 -2.88 13.42
N ILE A 51 11.40 -2.40 12.18
CA ILE A 51 10.58 -1.22 11.81
C ILE A 51 9.10 -1.56 11.99
N LEU A 52 8.66 -2.70 11.44
CA LEU A 52 7.25 -3.08 11.46
C LEU A 52 6.73 -3.36 12.87
N GLU A 53 7.55 -3.87 13.78
CA GLU A 53 7.17 -4.04 15.19
C GLU A 53 6.74 -2.75 15.88
N ARG A 54 7.28 -1.60 15.43
CA ARG A 54 6.95 -0.27 15.98
C ARG A 54 5.86 0.48 15.21
N ILE A 55 5.30 -0.15 14.18
CA ILE A 55 4.23 0.42 13.35
C ILE A 55 2.92 -0.30 13.66
N ALA A 56 1.88 0.45 13.96
CA ALA A 56 0.53 -0.05 14.18
C ALA A 56 -0.45 0.48 13.12
N PRO A 57 -1.55 -0.24 12.84
CA PRO A 57 -2.63 0.29 12.03
C PRO A 57 -3.23 1.56 12.64
N LEU A 58 -3.63 2.48 11.76
CA LEU A 58 -4.22 3.76 12.18
C LEU A 58 -5.68 3.58 12.64
N ALA A 59 -6.20 4.58 13.36
CA ALA A 59 -7.60 4.62 13.73
C ALA A 59 -8.51 4.62 12.49
N ALA A 60 -9.69 4.02 12.64
CA ALA A 60 -10.68 3.97 11.57
C ALA A 60 -11.41 5.31 11.43
N GLU A 61 -11.78 5.63 10.19
CA GLU A 61 -12.55 6.80 9.80
C GLU A 61 -13.69 6.44 8.85
N ASP A 62 -14.76 7.24 8.83
CA ASP A 62 -15.86 7.05 7.89
C ASP A 62 -15.49 7.63 6.52
N VAL A 63 -15.63 6.81 5.48
CA VAL A 63 -15.21 7.14 4.11
C VAL A 63 -16.40 6.96 3.17
N PRO A 64 -16.82 8.02 2.44
CA PRO A 64 -17.82 7.90 1.38
C PRO A 64 -17.38 6.88 0.32
N LEU A 65 -18.31 6.08 -0.23
CA LEU A 65 -18.00 5.05 -1.22
C LEU A 65 -17.21 5.57 -2.42
N ALA A 66 -17.50 6.79 -2.87
CA ALA A 66 -16.77 7.42 -3.99
C ALA A 66 -15.27 7.63 -3.71
N GLN A 67 -14.84 7.64 -2.44
CA GLN A 67 -13.47 7.84 -1.99
C GLN A 67 -12.87 6.55 -1.37
N ALA A 68 -13.62 5.45 -1.37
CA ALA A 68 -13.25 4.23 -0.66
C ALA A 68 -12.30 3.31 -1.46
N ARG A 69 -12.09 3.54 -2.76
CA ARG A 69 -11.20 2.72 -3.59
C ARG A 69 -9.79 2.64 -2.99
N GLY A 70 -9.27 1.42 -2.87
CA GLY A 70 -7.92 1.16 -2.35
C GLY A 70 -7.80 1.26 -0.83
N ARG A 71 -8.86 1.71 -0.12
CA ARG A 71 -8.89 1.73 1.35
C ARG A 71 -9.09 0.32 1.89
N VAL A 72 -8.78 0.13 3.15
CA VAL A 72 -8.95 -1.15 3.87
C VAL A 72 -10.12 -1.02 4.83
N LEU A 73 -11.07 -1.95 4.76
CA LEU A 73 -12.19 -2.00 5.69
C LEU A 73 -11.69 -2.21 7.12
N ALA A 74 -12.15 -1.38 8.05
CA ALA A 74 -11.84 -1.47 9.47
C ALA A 74 -12.82 -2.39 10.24
N GLU A 75 -13.96 -2.72 9.63
CA GLU A 75 -14.99 -3.57 10.20
C GLU A 75 -15.62 -4.47 9.12
N GLU A 76 -16.34 -5.50 9.55
CA GLU A 76 -17.14 -6.30 8.63
C GLU A 76 -18.36 -5.48 8.16
N VAL A 77 -18.74 -5.68 6.90
CA VAL A 77 -19.90 -5.03 6.31
C VAL A 77 -20.92 -6.09 5.95
N ARG A 78 -22.18 -5.90 6.41
CA ARG A 78 -23.31 -6.75 6.08
C ARG A 78 -24.32 -6.01 5.21
N ALA A 79 -25.04 -6.75 4.38
CA ALA A 79 -26.10 -6.21 3.52
C ALA A 79 -27.26 -5.66 4.35
N GLU A 80 -27.69 -4.43 4.07
CA GLU A 80 -28.85 -3.79 4.73
C GLU A 80 -30.17 -4.15 4.07
N ARG A 81 -30.12 -4.68 2.83
CA ARG A 81 -31.27 -5.07 2.02
C ARG A 81 -30.91 -6.26 1.15
N ASP A 82 -31.95 -6.90 0.62
CA ASP A 82 -31.80 -7.94 -0.40
C ASP A 82 -31.27 -7.33 -1.72
N VAL A 83 -30.51 -8.11 -2.45
CA VAL A 83 -30.01 -7.78 -3.79
C VAL A 83 -30.33 -8.96 -4.74
N PRO A 84 -31.21 -8.76 -5.73
CA PRO A 84 -32.07 -7.60 -5.94
C PRO A 84 -33.13 -7.46 -4.83
N PRO A 85 -33.69 -6.26 -4.62
CA PRO A 85 -34.64 -6.01 -3.53
C PRO A 85 -36.03 -6.61 -3.74
N PHE A 86 -36.35 -7.06 -4.95
CA PHE A 86 -37.61 -7.73 -5.33
C PHE A 86 -37.34 -8.74 -6.45
N THR A 87 -38.21 -9.72 -6.60
CA THR A 87 -38.19 -10.63 -7.74
C THR A 87 -38.47 -9.86 -9.03
N ASN A 88 -37.59 -10.00 -10.03
CA ASN A 88 -37.66 -9.25 -11.28
C ASN A 88 -37.43 -10.15 -12.50
N SER A 89 -37.78 -9.63 -13.67
CA SER A 89 -37.53 -10.33 -14.92
C SER A 89 -36.07 -10.36 -15.27
N ALA A 90 -35.56 -11.51 -15.67
CA ALA A 90 -34.22 -11.68 -16.21
C ALA A 90 -34.13 -11.30 -17.70
N MET A 91 -35.27 -11.25 -18.42
CA MET A 91 -35.39 -11.05 -19.87
C MET A 91 -36.51 -10.07 -20.19
N ASP A 92 -36.49 -9.50 -21.37
CA ASP A 92 -37.65 -8.82 -21.94
C ASP A 92 -38.68 -9.87 -22.40
N GLY A 93 -39.93 -9.64 -22.10
CA GLY A 93 -40.94 -10.62 -22.42
C GLY A 93 -42.32 -10.30 -21.85
N TYR A 94 -43.04 -11.36 -21.45
CA TYR A 94 -44.41 -11.29 -20.94
C TYR A 94 -44.51 -12.03 -19.62
N ALA A 95 -44.95 -11.36 -18.57
CA ALA A 95 -45.17 -11.95 -17.26
C ALA A 95 -46.46 -12.79 -17.31
N VAL A 96 -46.34 -14.06 -16.99
CA VAL A 96 -47.41 -15.04 -17.12
C VAL A 96 -47.58 -15.88 -15.85
N ARG A 97 -48.69 -16.50 -15.71
CA ARG A 97 -48.86 -17.65 -14.84
C ARG A 97 -48.47 -18.91 -15.65
N ALA A 98 -47.46 -19.64 -15.21
CA ALA A 98 -46.94 -20.81 -15.92
C ALA A 98 -48.04 -21.84 -16.20
N VAL A 99 -49.01 -21.96 -15.29
CA VAL A 99 -50.14 -22.86 -15.45
C VAL A 99 -51.00 -22.53 -16.69
N ASP A 100 -51.14 -21.28 -17.05
CA ASP A 100 -51.96 -20.81 -18.18
C ASP A 100 -51.29 -21.15 -19.52
N VAL A 101 -50.00 -21.26 -19.59
CA VAL A 101 -49.22 -21.49 -20.83
C VAL A 101 -48.63 -22.90 -20.93
N ARG A 102 -48.97 -23.83 -20.01
CA ARG A 102 -48.38 -25.18 -19.98
C ARG A 102 -48.67 -26.04 -21.22
N THR A 103 -49.75 -25.73 -21.96
CA THR A 103 -50.15 -26.45 -23.19
C THR A 103 -49.73 -25.75 -24.47
N ALA A 104 -49.03 -24.61 -24.35
CA ALA A 104 -48.59 -23.82 -25.51
C ALA A 104 -47.64 -24.63 -26.39
N SER A 105 -47.85 -24.54 -27.70
CA SER A 105 -46.94 -25.08 -28.71
C SER A 105 -46.99 -24.22 -29.99
N PRO A 106 -46.02 -24.33 -30.91
CA PRO A 106 -46.05 -23.61 -32.16
C PRO A 106 -47.27 -23.91 -33.03
N SER A 107 -47.84 -25.14 -32.93
CA SER A 107 -49.05 -25.57 -33.67
C SER A 107 -50.34 -25.25 -32.90
N GLN A 108 -50.28 -25.02 -31.62
CA GLN A 108 -51.41 -24.70 -30.76
C GLN A 108 -50.98 -23.66 -29.71
N PRO A 109 -50.83 -22.39 -30.12
CA PRO A 109 -50.44 -21.33 -29.22
C PRO A 109 -51.54 -20.99 -28.21
N VAL A 110 -51.12 -20.49 -27.02
CA VAL A 110 -52.03 -19.95 -26.00
C VAL A 110 -52.15 -18.46 -26.18
N HIS A 111 -53.40 -17.94 -26.16
CA HIS A 111 -53.68 -16.50 -26.28
C HIS A 111 -53.98 -15.92 -24.90
N LEU A 112 -53.22 -14.85 -24.53
CA LEU A 112 -53.41 -14.13 -23.26
C LEU A 112 -53.77 -12.66 -23.54
N SER A 113 -54.74 -12.11 -22.81
CA SER A 113 -55.09 -10.69 -22.92
C SER A 113 -53.97 -9.81 -22.34
N LEU A 114 -53.45 -8.85 -23.12
CA LEU A 114 -52.42 -7.93 -22.69
C LEU A 114 -53.01 -6.80 -21.87
N LEU A 115 -52.62 -6.69 -20.58
CA LEU A 115 -53.13 -5.68 -19.64
C LEU A 115 -52.31 -4.36 -19.65
N GLY A 116 -51.14 -4.37 -20.30
CA GLY A 116 -50.22 -3.21 -20.35
C GLY A 116 -48.75 -3.61 -20.25
N GLU A 117 -47.91 -2.69 -19.78
CA GLU A 117 -46.46 -2.86 -19.74
C GLU A 117 -45.89 -2.49 -18.36
N VAL A 118 -44.91 -3.27 -17.87
CA VAL A 118 -44.13 -3.00 -16.67
C VAL A 118 -42.72 -2.62 -17.07
N ARG A 119 -42.34 -1.40 -16.79
CA ARG A 119 -40.99 -0.87 -17.04
C ARG A 119 -40.11 -0.99 -15.80
N ALA A 120 -38.81 -1.12 -15.99
CA ALA A 120 -37.88 -1.02 -14.87
C ALA A 120 -38.01 0.33 -14.17
N GLY A 121 -38.08 0.29 -12.82
CA GLY A 121 -38.28 1.47 -11.99
C GLY A 121 -39.74 1.88 -11.77
N ALA A 122 -40.72 1.17 -12.36
CA ALA A 122 -42.14 1.40 -12.17
C ALA A 122 -42.78 0.22 -11.41
N ALA A 123 -43.82 0.51 -10.63
CA ALA A 123 -44.64 -0.54 -10.05
C ALA A 123 -45.52 -1.16 -11.17
N PRO A 124 -45.83 -2.47 -11.11
CA PRO A 124 -46.75 -3.11 -12.03
C PRO A 124 -48.14 -2.43 -12.00
N PRO A 125 -48.74 -2.12 -13.16
CA PRO A 125 -50.04 -1.41 -13.22
C PRO A 125 -51.22 -2.27 -12.78
N ALA A 126 -51.06 -3.62 -12.81
CA ALA A 126 -52.07 -4.57 -12.42
C ALA A 126 -51.44 -5.90 -11.99
N ALA A 127 -52.21 -6.73 -11.32
CA ALA A 127 -51.90 -8.14 -11.09
C ALA A 127 -52.25 -8.97 -12.36
N VAL A 128 -51.47 -10.03 -12.62
CA VAL A 128 -51.76 -10.99 -13.70
C VAL A 128 -52.84 -11.94 -13.21
N GLN A 129 -53.98 -11.97 -13.92
CA GLN A 129 -55.13 -12.83 -13.70
C GLN A 129 -55.07 -14.05 -14.62
N PRO A 130 -55.92 -15.10 -14.44
CA PRO A 130 -56.03 -16.20 -15.38
C PRO A 130 -56.26 -15.69 -16.81
N ASN A 131 -55.47 -16.23 -17.78
CA ASN A 131 -55.48 -15.86 -19.21
C ASN A 131 -55.12 -14.38 -19.52
N THR A 132 -54.43 -13.72 -18.60
CA THR A 132 -53.90 -12.36 -18.85
C THR A 132 -52.36 -12.32 -18.75
N THR A 133 -51.79 -11.27 -19.28
CA THR A 133 -50.35 -11.05 -19.23
C THR A 133 -50.02 -9.55 -19.17
N LEU A 134 -48.84 -9.20 -18.70
CA LEU A 134 -48.22 -7.88 -18.79
C LEU A 134 -46.90 -8.01 -19.55
N ARG A 135 -46.67 -7.14 -20.51
CA ARG A 135 -45.34 -6.97 -21.10
C ARG A 135 -44.37 -6.52 -20.00
N ILE A 136 -43.20 -7.13 -19.90
CA ILE A 136 -42.26 -6.85 -18.84
C ILE A 136 -40.85 -6.67 -19.41
N MET A 137 -40.16 -5.62 -18.96
CA MET A 137 -38.77 -5.36 -19.33
C MET A 137 -37.82 -6.00 -18.36
N THR A 138 -36.60 -6.33 -18.81
CA THR A 138 -35.51 -6.85 -17.99
C THR A 138 -35.29 -5.95 -16.77
N GLY A 139 -35.23 -6.52 -15.58
CA GLY A 139 -35.05 -5.81 -14.32
C GLY A 139 -36.33 -5.20 -13.73
N ALA A 140 -37.44 -5.22 -14.46
CA ALA A 140 -38.73 -4.75 -13.93
C ALA A 140 -39.30 -5.74 -12.87
N MET A 141 -39.97 -5.19 -11.88
CA MET A 141 -40.61 -5.94 -10.78
C MET A 141 -41.64 -6.91 -11.35
N LEU A 142 -41.59 -8.20 -10.94
CA LEU A 142 -42.55 -9.19 -11.33
C LEU A 142 -43.96 -8.84 -10.80
N PRO A 143 -44.98 -8.76 -11.67
CA PRO A 143 -46.36 -8.49 -11.23
C PRO A 143 -46.90 -9.59 -10.30
N GLU A 144 -47.73 -9.19 -9.35
CA GLU A 144 -48.45 -10.13 -8.52
C GLU A 144 -49.30 -11.07 -9.38
N GLY A 145 -49.41 -12.34 -8.97
CA GLY A 145 -50.16 -13.38 -9.70
C GLY A 145 -49.37 -14.04 -10.83
N SER A 146 -48.25 -13.47 -11.31
CA SER A 146 -47.35 -14.15 -12.25
C SER A 146 -46.22 -14.89 -11.53
N ASP A 147 -45.74 -15.97 -12.14
CA ASP A 147 -44.67 -16.82 -11.61
C ASP A 147 -43.63 -17.22 -12.66
N ALA A 148 -43.74 -16.69 -13.88
CA ALA A 148 -42.76 -16.89 -14.96
C ALA A 148 -42.80 -15.74 -15.95
N VAL A 149 -41.73 -15.65 -16.78
CA VAL A 149 -41.67 -14.75 -17.93
C VAL A 149 -41.39 -15.56 -19.19
N VAL A 150 -42.29 -15.42 -20.17
CA VAL A 150 -42.08 -15.88 -21.56
C VAL A 150 -41.30 -14.83 -22.30
N ARG A 151 -40.18 -15.20 -22.94
CA ARG A 151 -39.34 -14.26 -23.68
C ARG A 151 -40.06 -13.66 -24.88
N VAL A 152 -39.74 -12.47 -25.28
CA VAL A 152 -40.32 -11.79 -26.46
C VAL A 152 -40.17 -12.61 -27.74
N GLU A 153 -39.08 -13.39 -27.88
CA GLU A 153 -38.80 -14.22 -29.03
C GLU A 153 -39.74 -15.44 -29.13
N ASP A 154 -40.33 -15.87 -28.01
CA ASP A 154 -41.19 -17.06 -27.89
C ASP A 154 -42.68 -16.70 -27.90
N ALA A 155 -43.01 -15.42 -28.18
CA ALA A 155 -44.38 -14.91 -28.22
C ALA A 155 -44.58 -13.93 -29.40
N ALA A 156 -45.85 -13.65 -29.72
CA ALA A 156 -46.21 -12.62 -30.68
C ALA A 156 -47.37 -11.76 -30.15
N GLU A 157 -47.24 -10.44 -30.24
CA GLU A 157 -48.30 -9.51 -29.86
C GLU A 157 -49.14 -9.13 -31.10
N ARG A 158 -50.48 -9.30 -30.96
CA ARG A 158 -51.44 -8.96 -32.02
C ARG A 158 -52.76 -8.51 -31.37
N ASP A 159 -53.31 -7.42 -31.84
CA ASP A 159 -54.63 -6.90 -31.50
C ASP A 159 -54.96 -6.90 -29.99
N GLY A 160 -53.98 -6.52 -29.14
CA GLY A 160 -54.12 -6.44 -27.70
C GLY A 160 -54.07 -7.80 -26.97
N ALA A 161 -53.67 -8.87 -27.68
CA ALA A 161 -53.42 -10.18 -27.13
C ALA A 161 -51.98 -10.64 -27.42
N VAL A 162 -51.47 -11.54 -26.58
CA VAL A 162 -50.15 -12.17 -26.71
C VAL A 162 -50.33 -13.65 -27.03
N GLU A 163 -49.83 -14.09 -28.14
CA GLU A 163 -49.77 -15.47 -28.60
C GLU A 163 -48.48 -16.10 -28.06
N VAL A 164 -48.61 -16.99 -27.06
CA VAL A 164 -47.46 -17.71 -26.46
C VAL A 164 -47.31 -19.07 -27.17
N ARG A 165 -46.10 -19.39 -27.66
CA ARG A 165 -45.81 -20.55 -28.49
C ARG A 165 -45.04 -21.67 -27.81
N ILE A 166 -44.54 -21.42 -26.59
CA ILE A 166 -43.82 -22.43 -25.82
C ILE A 166 -44.36 -22.50 -24.39
N PRO A 167 -44.37 -23.65 -23.75
CA PRO A 167 -44.64 -23.75 -22.33
C PRO A 167 -43.45 -23.24 -21.53
N VAL A 168 -43.72 -22.67 -20.36
CA VAL A 168 -42.70 -22.31 -19.37
C VAL A 168 -43.07 -22.83 -18.00
N GLU A 169 -42.06 -23.14 -17.20
CA GLU A 169 -42.25 -23.57 -15.81
C GLU A 169 -42.21 -22.36 -14.88
N SER A 170 -42.79 -22.51 -13.69
CA SER A 170 -42.69 -21.51 -12.64
C SER A 170 -41.21 -21.22 -12.29
N GLY A 171 -40.83 -19.96 -12.18
CA GLY A 171 -39.46 -19.49 -11.99
C GLY A 171 -38.68 -19.20 -13.28
N THR A 172 -39.22 -19.58 -14.45
CA THR A 172 -38.55 -19.33 -15.73
C THR A 172 -38.32 -17.83 -15.97
N SER A 173 -37.09 -17.47 -16.35
CA SER A 173 -36.64 -16.08 -16.64
C SER A 173 -36.84 -15.09 -15.50
N LEU A 174 -36.77 -15.54 -14.25
CA LEU A 174 -36.86 -14.71 -13.05
C LEU A 174 -35.54 -14.65 -12.30
N ARG A 175 -35.29 -13.49 -11.67
CA ARG A 175 -34.29 -13.31 -10.63
C ARG A 175 -35.02 -13.09 -9.31
N ALA A 176 -34.91 -14.05 -8.39
CA ALA A 176 -35.56 -13.96 -7.09
C ALA A 176 -34.98 -12.82 -6.23
N ALA A 177 -35.82 -12.21 -5.41
CA ALA A 177 -35.32 -11.26 -4.37
C ALA A 177 -34.22 -11.92 -3.53
N GLY A 178 -33.13 -11.21 -3.28
CA GLY A 178 -32.00 -11.72 -2.50
C GLY A 178 -31.21 -12.86 -3.13
N SER A 179 -31.33 -13.08 -4.45
CA SER A 179 -30.60 -14.16 -5.13
C SER A 179 -29.08 -13.91 -5.21
N ASP A 180 -28.62 -12.65 -5.11
CA ASP A 180 -27.20 -12.30 -5.03
C ASP A 180 -26.76 -12.11 -3.58
N LEU A 181 -27.50 -11.29 -2.81
CA LEU A 181 -27.27 -11.06 -1.38
C LEU A 181 -28.63 -10.98 -0.65
N ARG A 182 -28.70 -11.61 0.50
CA ARG A 182 -29.83 -11.44 1.42
C ARG A 182 -29.48 -10.40 2.48
N ARG A 183 -30.46 -9.71 2.98
CA ARG A 183 -30.29 -8.83 4.14
C ARG A 183 -29.63 -9.58 5.30
N GLY A 184 -28.53 -9.03 5.84
CA GLY A 184 -27.72 -9.63 6.90
C GLY A 184 -26.54 -10.45 6.40
N ASP A 185 -26.47 -10.82 5.12
CA ASP A 185 -25.33 -11.55 4.56
C ASP A 185 -24.02 -10.73 4.67
N LEU A 186 -22.92 -11.43 4.88
CA LEU A 186 -21.58 -10.81 4.92
C LEU A 186 -21.19 -10.37 3.51
N VAL A 187 -21.07 -9.05 3.32
CA VAL A 187 -20.58 -8.45 2.06
C VAL A 187 -19.07 -8.50 2.01
N ALA A 188 -18.41 -8.10 3.09
CA ALA A 188 -16.95 -8.10 3.19
C ALA A 188 -16.50 -8.12 4.66
N ALA A 189 -15.41 -8.85 4.93
CA ALA A 189 -14.76 -8.87 6.23
C ALA A 189 -13.86 -7.64 6.44
N ALA A 190 -13.57 -7.32 7.70
CA ALA A 190 -12.52 -6.38 8.06
C ALA A 190 -11.17 -6.80 7.46
N GLY A 191 -10.30 -5.84 7.16
CA GLY A 191 -8.99 -6.05 6.54
C GLY A 191 -9.04 -6.20 5.01
N ARG A 192 -10.23 -6.29 4.39
CA ARG A 192 -10.35 -6.38 2.94
C ARG A 192 -10.08 -5.04 2.26
N VAL A 193 -9.25 -5.06 1.20
CA VAL A 193 -9.02 -3.90 0.33
C VAL A 193 -10.23 -3.68 -0.57
N ILE A 194 -10.70 -2.45 -0.64
CA ILE A 194 -11.88 -2.06 -1.42
C ILE A 194 -11.50 -1.90 -2.89
N THR A 195 -12.01 -2.81 -3.71
CA THR A 195 -11.88 -2.78 -5.19
C THR A 195 -13.10 -2.09 -5.82
N PRO A 196 -13.05 -1.71 -7.13
CA PRO A 196 -14.21 -1.19 -7.84
C PRO A 196 -15.43 -2.13 -7.79
N GLY A 197 -15.21 -3.46 -7.92
CA GLY A 197 -16.30 -4.43 -7.79
C GLY A 197 -16.93 -4.44 -6.41
N LEU A 198 -16.10 -4.36 -5.34
CA LEU A 198 -16.61 -4.30 -3.98
C LEU A 198 -17.41 -2.99 -3.72
N ILE A 199 -17.01 -1.87 -4.31
CA ILE A 199 -17.80 -0.61 -4.22
C ILE A 199 -19.21 -0.82 -4.78
N GLY A 200 -19.33 -1.50 -5.93
CA GLY A 200 -20.62 -1.80 -6.54
C GLY A 200 -21.49 -2.67 -5.62
N VAL A 201 -20.93 -3.71 -5.03
CA VAL A 201 -21.63 -4.60 -4.08
C VAL A 201 -22.05 -3.84 -2.82
N LEU A 202 -21.18 -3.02 -2.25
CA LEU A 202 -21.48 -2.19 -1.08
C LEU A 202 -22.63 -1.20 -1.35
N ALA A 203 -22.62 -0.56 -2.53
CA ALA A 203 -23.69 0.34 -2.95
C ALA A 203 -25.02 -0.40 -3.13
N SER A 204 -25.04 -1.57 -3.79
CA SER A 204 -26.25 -2.37 -3.98
C SER A 204 -26.78 -2.90 -2.65
N ALA A 205 -25.89 -3.24 -1.70
CA ALA A 205 -26.24 -3.65 -0.34
C ALA A 205 -26.78 -2.52 0.56
N GLY A 206 -26.79 -1.25 0.07
CA GLY A 206 -27.40 -0.10 0.75
C GLY A 206 -26.43 0.86 1.41
N ARG A 207 -25.12 0.64 1.30
CA ARG A 207 -24.13 1.51 1.95
C ARG A 207 -23.90 2.79 1.15
N THR A 208 -23.74 3.91 1.84
CA THR A 208 -23.30 5.19 1.28
C THR A 208 -21.87 5.53 1.70
N SER A 209 -21.43 5.00 2.83
CA SER A 209 -20.10 5.11 3.40
C SER A 209 -19.70 3.80 4.08
N VAL A 210 -18.41 3.65 4.37
CA VAL A 210 -17.85 2.52 5.09
C VAL A 210 -16.75 2.99 6.03
N ARG A 211 -16.54 2.27 7.13
CA ARG A 211 -15.42 2.51 8.02
C ARG A 211 -14.15 1.88 7.45
N CYS A 212 -13.15 2.71 7.20
CA CYS A 212 -11.85 2.30 6.70
C CYS A 212 -10.74 2.66 7.68
N VAL A 213 -9.67 1.88 7.69
CA VAL A 213 -8.43 2.26 8.38
C VAL A 213 -7.90 3.55 7.77
N GLY A 214 -7.40 4.48 8.60
CA GLY A 214 -6.90 5.78 8.18
C GLY A 214 -5.75 5.69 7.17
N ARG A 215 -5.54 6.77 6.39
CA ARG A 215 -4.38 6.92 5.49
C ARG A 215 -3.22 7.56 6.25
N PRO A 216 -2.00 7.01 6.21
CA PRO A 216 -0.85 7.62 6.88
C PRO A 216 -0.47 8.96 6.25
N ARG A 217 -0.38 9.98 7.08
CA ARG A 217 0.20 11.28 6.70
C ARG A 217 1.70 11.21 6.94
N VAL A 218 2.47 11.46 5.90
CA VAL A 218 3.93 11.26 5.89
C VAL A 218 4.63 12.58 5.68
N LEU A 219 5.42 13.00 6.65
CA LEU A 219 6.27 14.18 6.51
C LEU A 219 7.54 13.78 5.77
N VAL A 220 7.79 14.42 4.62
CA VAL A 220 8.98 14.19 3.79
C VAL A 220 9.95 15.33 3.97
N LEU A 221 11.20 14.99 4.31
CA LEU A 221 12.28 15.93 4.54
C LEU A 221 13.53 15.51 3.76
N THR A 222 14.10 16.40 2.95
CA THR A 222 15.41 16.20 2.34
C THR A 222 16.43 17.12 2.99
N THR A 223 17.67 16.64 3.18
CA THR A 223 18.75 17.44 3.78
C THR A 223 19.97 17.46 2.89
N GLY A 224 20.62 18.61 2.84
CA GLY A 224 21.87 18.80 2.11
C GLY A 224 22.03 20.23 1.59
N ASP A 225 23.14 20.86 1.88
CA ASP A 225 23.46 22.23 1.41
C ASP A 225 23.71 22.28 -0.10
N GLU A 226 24.02 21.13 -0.71
CA GLU A 226 24.21 20.95 -2.14
C GLU A 226 22.90 20.96 -2.93
N LEU A 227 21.74 20.76 -2.27
CA LEU A 227 20.46 20.57 -2.95
C LEU A 227 19.86 21.89 -3.45
N ARG A 228 19.35 21.85 -4.68
CA ARG A 228 18.57 22.92 -5.32
C ARG A 228 17.29 22.37 -5.91
N GLU A 229 16.28 23.22 -5.98
CA GLU A 229 15.02 22.83 -6.58
C GLU A 229 15.12 22.70 -8.10
N PRO A 230 14.32 21.85 -8.75
CA PRO A 230 14.25 21.77 -10.21
C PRO A 230 13.94 23.14 -10.82
N GLY A 231 14.70 23.53 -11.85
CA GLY A 231 14.58 24.83 -12.51
C GLY A 231 15.47 25.93 -11.95
N GLU A 232 16.08 25.74 -10.78
CA GLU A 232 17.08 26.65 -10.25
C GLU A 232 18.43 26.46 -10.97
N SER A 233 19.21 27.54 -11.09
CA SER A 233 20.57 27.49 -11.61
C SER A 233 21.50 26.80 -10.63
N LEU A 234 22.28 25.83 -11.11
CA LEU A 234 23.23 25.09 -10.28
C LEU A 234 24.57 25.82 -10.23
N GLY A 235 25.04 26.15 -9.03
CA GLY A 235 26.39 26.57 -8.76
C GLY A 235 27.35 25.38 -8.65
N PRO A 236 28.67 25.65 -8.52
CA PRO A 236 29.67 24.60 -8.31
C PRO A 236 29.32 23.72 -7.08
N GLY A 237 29.35 22.42 -7.24
CA GLY A 237 29.05 21.45 -6.18
C GLY A 237 27.55 21.27 -5.84
N GLN A 238 26.66 21.95 -6.53
CA GLN A 238 25.20 21.83 -6.33
C GLN A 238 24.58 20.82 -7.27
N ILE A 239 23.53 20.14 -6.80
CA ILE A 239 22.76 19.14 -7.54
C ILE A 239 21.26 19.38 -7.38
N THR A 240 20.48 18.90 -8.33
CA THR A 240 19.02 18.96 -8.25
C THR A 240 18.49 17.98 -7.21
N ASN A 241 17.57 18.43 -6.36
CA ASN A 241 16.86 17.61 -5.39
C ASN A 241 15.86 16.68 -6.09
N THR A 242 16.29 15.49 -6.47
CA THR A 242 15.43 14.48 -7.12
C THR A 242 14.68 13.62 -6.10
N ASN A 243 15.32 13.34 -4.95
CA ASN A 243 14.76 12.43 -3.94
C ASN A 243 13.43 12.93 -3.36
N ARG A 244 13.28 14.22 -3.14
CA ARG A 244 12.02 14.81 -2.68
C ARG A 244 10.88 14.40 -3.59
N TYR A 245 10.98 14.68 -4.88
CA TYR A 245 9.91 14.39 -5.85
C TYR A 245 9.61 12.91 -6.00
N THR A 246 10.64 12.07 -6.01
CA THR A 246 10.44 10.62 -6.10
C THR A 246 9.78 10.05 -4.85
N LEU A 247 10.12 10.55 -3.65
CA LEU A 247 9.48 10.14 -2.40
C LEU A 247 8.03 10.61 -2.30
N LEU A 248 7.74 11.87 -2.70
CA LEU A 248 6.36 12.37 -2.73
C LEU A 248 5.46 11.44 -3.56
N ALA A 249 5.85 11.16 -4.82
CA ALA A 249 5.13 10.27 -5.70
C ALA A 249 5.01 8.84 -5.15
N ALA A 250 6.11 8.26 -4.64
CA ALA A 250 6.12 6.89 -4.13
C ALA A 250 5.23 6.72 -2.89
N ILE A 251 5.14 7.73 -2.03
CA ILE A 251 4.25 7.73 -0.85
C ILE A 251 2.79 7.76 -1.29
N GLU A 252 2.44 8.59 -2.26
CA GLU A 252 1.08 8.65 -2.82
C GLU A 252 0.68 7.34 -3.48
N ASP A 253 1.56 6.72 -4.26
CA ASP A 253 1.35 5.40 -4.86
C ASP A 253 1.17 4.30 -3.80
N ALA A 254 1.84 4.42 -2.65
CA ALA A 254 1.65 3.52 -1.52
C ALA A 254 0.40 3.85 -0.68
N GLY A 255 -0.43 4.82 -1.10
CA GLY A 255 -1.67 5.21 -0.44
C GLY A 255 -1.50 6.18 0.73
N GLY A 256 -0.31 6.74 0.95
CA GLY A 256 -0.07 7.78 1.94
C GLY A 256 -0.61 9.15 1.53
N VAL A 257 -0.60 10.08 2.47
CA VAL A 257 -0.87 11.52 2.28
C VAL A 257 0.40 12.27 2.63
N VAL A 258 0.92 13.06 1.71
CA VAL A 258 2.19 13.74 1.88
C VAL A 258 2.03 15.04 2.67
N ILE A 259 2.95 15.28 3.61
CA ILE A 259 3.26 16.58 4.21
C ILE A 259 4.67 16.93 3.78
N ASP A 260 4.78 17.86 2.85
CA ASP A 260 6.06 18.24 2.27
C ASP A 260 6.76 19.31 3.14
N ALA A 261 7.85 18.91 3.82
CA ALA A 261 8.66 19.81 4.63
C ALA A 261 9.77 20.53 3.83
N GLY A 262 9.97 20.13 2.56
CA GLY A 262 10.97 20.73 1.67
C GLY A 262 12.41 20.29 1.97
N VAL A 263 13.36 21.19 1.69
CA VAL A 263 14.79 20.98 1.94
C VAL A 263 15.20 21.66 3.24
N ALA A 264 15.85 20.92 4.12
CA ALA A 264 16.54 21.48 5.26
C ALA A 264 18.04 21.66 4.95
N ARG A 265 18.60 22.74 5.41
CA ARG A 265 20.05 22.91 5.49
C ARG A 265 20.63 22.04 6.59
N ASP A 266 21.92 21.74 6.53
CA ASP A 266 22.60 20.96 7.57
C ASP A 266 22.83 21.81 8.86
N GLU A 267 21.80 22.59 9.23
CA GLU A 267 21.75 23.45 10.43
C GLU A 267 20.61 22.98 11.36
N ARG A 268 20.91 22.91 12.66
CA ARG A 268 19.97 22.45 13.69
C ARG A 268 18.64 23.24 13.67
N GLN A 269 18.71 24.57 13.54
CA GLN A 269 17.52 25.41 13.60
C GLN A 269 16.59 25.20 12.40
N ASP A 270 17.16 25.06 11.19
CA ASP A 270 16.36 24.82 9.97
C ASP A 270 15.67 23.46 10.02
N LEU A 271 16.36 22.42 10.52
CA LEU A 271 15.76 21.12 10.75
C LEU A 271 14.58 21.17 11.74
N LEU A 272 14.75 21.87 12.88
CA LEU A 272 13.68 22.08 13.87
C LEU A 272 12.49 22.80 13.26
N ASP A 273 12.74 23.82 12.45
CA ASP A 273 11.69 24.59 11.80
C ASP A 273 10.90 23.74 10.79
N ARG A 274 11.57 22.86 10.04
CA ARG A 274 10.94 21.92 9.11
C ARG A 274 10.15 20.83 9.83
N LEU A 275 10.60 20.38 10.99
CA LEU A 275 9.91 19.38 11.81
C LEU A 275 8.81 19.98 12.71
N ARG A 276 8.55 21.28 12.66
CA ARG A 276 7.52 21.96 13.47
C ARG A 276 6.14 21.31 13.36
N ASN A 277 5.80 20.79 12.20
CA ASN A 277 4.52 20.14 11.92
C ASN A 277 4.56 18.61 12.07
N VAL A 278 5.60 18.02 12.68
CA VAL A 278 5.75 16.58 12.82
C VAL A 278 4.57 15.92 13.52
N HIS A 279 3.94 16.61 14.47
CA HIS A 279 2.75 16.13 15.19
C HIS A 279 1.53 15.88 14.30
N GLN A 280 1.51 16.39 13.06
CA GLN A 280 0.47 16.15 12.08
C GLN A 280 0.73 14.88 11.25
N ALA A 281 1.93 14.29 11.36
CA ALA A 281 2.32 13.09 10.62
C ALA A 281 2.22 11.83 11.49
N GLN A 282 2.09 10.68 10.85
CA GLN A 282 2.22 9.37 11.46
C GLN A 282 3.56 8.70 11.15
N LEU A 283 4.28 9.23 10.15
CA LEU A 283 5.62 8.78 9.78
C LEU A 283 6.41 9.99 9.25
N VAL A 284 7.69 10.06 9.60
CA VAL A 284 8.66 10.94 8.95
C VAL A 284 9.53 10.10 8.04
N VAL A 285 9.74 10.55 6.80
CA VAL A 285 10.71 9.97 5.86
C VAL A 285 11.72 11.04 5.52
N SER A 286 12.98 10.79 5.85
CA SER A 286 14.08 11.71 5.49
C SER A 286 15.03 11.06 4.49
N THR A 287 15.68 11.87 3.68
CA THR A 287 16.77 11.44 2.78
C THR A 287 17.90 12.45 2.80
N GLY A 288 19.15 11.96 2.75
CA GLY A 288 20.37 12.77 2.86
C GLY A 288 21.01 12.69 4.24
N GLY A 289 20.30 12.92 5.29
CA GLY A 289 20.76 13.02 6.67
C GLY A 289 21.22 11.72 7.38
N VAL A 290 21.55 10.66 6.66
CA VAL A 290 22.05 9.39 7.24
C VAL A 290 23.58 9.26 7.19
N SER A 291 24.30 10.29 6.77
CA SER A 291 25.77 10.38 6.90
C SER A 291 26.17 10.65 8.37
N MET A 292 27.42 10.33 8.73
CA MET A 292 27.90 10.45 10.11
C MET A 292 27.71 11.86 10.71
N GLY A 293 27.84 12.92 9.91
CA GLY A 293 27.64 14.31 10.37
C GLY A 293 26.16 14.67 10.58
N ALA A 294 25.28 14.24 9.69
CA ALA A 294 23.84 14.47 9.82
C ALA A 294 23.18 13.59 10.91
N TYR A 295 23.77 12.41 11.19
CA TYR A 295 23.39 11.60 12.36
C TYR A 295 23.58 12.36 13.67
N ASP A 296 24.72 13.06 13.82
CA ASP A 296 24.99 13.86 15.02
C ASP A 296 23.99 15.03 15.13
N LEU A 297 23.53 15.57 14.00
CA LEU A 297 22.50 16.62 13.94
C LEU A 297 21.13 16.08 14.35
N VAL A 298 20.68 14.97 13.75
CA VAL A 298 19.40 14.32 14.11
C VAL A 298 19.42 13.86 15.56
N ARG A 299 20.52 13.27 16.03
CA ARG A 299 20.69 12.88 17.44
C ARG A 299 20.62 14.09 18.40
N GLY A 300 21.15 15.24 18.00
CA GLY A 300 21.05 16.46 18.79
C GLY A 300 19.66 17.09 18.84
N LEU A 301 18.75 16.65 17.96
CA LEU A 301 17.33 17.07 17.92
C LEU A 301 16.44 16.15 18.75
N LEU A 302 16.83 14.89 18.92
CA LEU A 302 16.06 13.92 19.68
C LEU A 302 16.26 14.17 21.17
N GLU A 303 15.18 14.18 21.94
CA GLU A 303 15.24 14.22 23.40
C GLU A 303 15.99 12.98 23.89
N GLU A 304 16.72 13.08 25.02
CA GLU A 304 17.54 11.99 25.60
C GLU A 304 16.77 10.67 25.84
N LYS A 305 15.45 10.71 25.75
CA LYS A 305 14.53 9.57 25.95
C LYS A 305 14.11 8.86 24.67
N GLU A 306 14.40 9.44 23.49
CA GLU A 306 13.99 8.84 22.22
C GLU A 306 15.06 7.86 21.72
N ALA A 307 14.64 6.62 21.44
CA ALA A 307 15.55 5.60 20.95
C ALA A 307 15.93 5.89 19.49
N VAL A 308 17.23 6.03 19.24
CA VAL A 308 17.79 6.10 17.90
C VAL A 308 18.44 4.78 17.60
N ASP A 309 17.93 4.11 16.58
CA ASP A 309 18.49 2.89 16.01
C ASP A 309 19.13 3.23 14.66
N PHE A 310 20.45 3.32 14.61
CA PHE A 310 21.18 3.41 13.34
C PHE A 310 21.70 2.04 12.96
N TRP A 311 21.29 1.56 11.77
CA TRP A 311 21.67 0.25 11.31
C TRP A 311 22.51 0.33 10.04
N GLN A 312 23.47 -0.56 9.96
CA GLN A 312 24.02 -0.97 8.70
C GLN A 312 23.24 -2.22 8.25
N VAL A 313 22.54 -2.09 7.13
CA VAL A 313 21.82 -3.22 6.54
C VAL A 313 22.73 -3.89 5.52
N ALA A 314 22.75 -5.24 5.51
CA ALA A 314 23.48 -6.03 4.52
C ALA A 314 22.82 -5.94 3.13
N LEU A 315 22.68 -4.74 2.61
CA LEU A 315 21.92 -4.32 1.44
C LEU A 315 22.79 -3.58 0.43
N ARG A 316 22.57 -3.83 -0.84
CA ARG A 316 23.12 -3.05 -1.95
C ARG A 316 22.06 -2.82 -3.04
N PRO A 317 21.82 -1.55 -3.50
CA PRO A 317 22.32 -0.30 -2.91
C PRO A 317 21.55 0.04 -1.61
N GLY A 318 22.15 0.84 -0.70
CA GLY A 318 21.42 1.40 0.43
C GLY A 318 21.84 0.87 1.82
N LYS A 319 23.14 0.61 2.04
CA LYS A 319 23.68 0.07 3.29
C LYS A 319 23.26 0.83 4.57
N PRO A 320 23.33 2.20 4.65
CA PRO A 320 22.92 2.93 5.86
C PRO A 320 21.40 3.06 5.92
N LEU A 321 20.81 2.84 7.10
CA LEU A 321 19.40 3.04 7.41
C LEU A 321 19.28 3.61 8.81
N LEU A 322 18.56 4.72 8.96
CA LEU A 322 18.22 5.30 10.24
C LEU A 322 16.77 4.97 10.58
N PHE A 323 16.54 4.44 11.77
CA PHE A 323 15.22 4.32 12.36
C PHE A 323 15.22 5.00 13.73
N ALA A 324 14.28 5.91 13.95
CA ALA A 324 14.18 6.71 15.16
C ALA A 324 12.74 7.13 15.43
N ALA A 325 12.53 7.95 16.45
CA ALA A 325 11.29 8.67 16.66
C ALA A 325 11.63 10.17 16.84
N VAL A 326 10.76 11.05 16.37
CA VAL A 326 10.82 12.50 16.57
C VAL A 326 9.50 12.93 17.19
N SER A 327 9.56 13.41 18.44
CA SER A 327 8.35 13.76 19.21
C SER A 327 7.32 12.62 19.23
N GLY A 328 7.79 11.39 19.36
CA GLY A 328 6.97 10.17 19.37
C GLY A 328 6.51 9.68 18.00
N VAL A 329 6.81 10.39 16.90
CA VAL A 329 6.49 9.97 15.53
C VAL A 329 7.66 9.16 14.95
N PRO A 330 7.41 7.94 14.43
CA PRO A 330 8.46 7.14 13.79
C PRO A 330 9.13 7.90 12.64
N LEU A 331 10.46 7.76 12.53
CA LEU A 331 11.27 8.33 11.46
C LEU A 331 12.07 7.23 10.78
N ILE A 332 12.01 7.19 9.45
CA ILE A 332 12.85 6.34 8.60
C ILE A 332 13.75 7.25 7.76
N GLY A 333 15.05 7.19 8.01
CA GLY A 333 16.05 7.93 7.24
C GLY A 333 16.69 7.06 6.17
N LEU A 334 16.59 7.51 4.92
CA LEU A 334 17.08 6.83 3.74
C LEU A 334 18.38 7.48 3.23
N PRO A 335 19.24 6.74 2.50
CA PRO A 335 20.45 7.28 1.90
C PRO A 335 20.19 8.43 0.93
N GLY A 336 21.17 9.34 0.74
CA GLY A 336 21.06 10.43 -0.24
C GLY A 336 21.14 10.01 -1.71
N ASN A 337 21.79 8.88 -2.04
CA ASN A 337 21.84 8.38 -3.42
C ASN A 337 20.42 7.96 -3.90
N PRO A 338 19.94 8.45 -5.06
CA PRO A 338 18.55 8.33 -5.47
C PRO A 338 18.06 6.90 -5.66
N VAL A 339 18.89 6.01 -6.23
CA VAL A 339 18.54 4.59 -6.35
C VAL A 339 18.47 3.92 -4.98
N SER A 340 19.37 4.25 -4.06
CA SER A 340 19.35 3.72 -2.69
C SER A 340 18.11 4.20 -1.93
N THR A 341 17.69 5.44 -2.16
CA THR A 341 16.46 6.01 -1.59
C THR A 341 15.23 5.22 -2.04
N LEU A 342 15.08 4.98 -3.35
CA LEU A 342 13.91 4.26 -3.89
C LEU A 342 13.91 2.79 -3.51
N VAL A 343 15.07 2.10 -3.51
CA VAL A 343 15.16 0.71 -3.03
C VAL A 343 14.84 0.65 -1.53
N GLY A 344 15.37 1.57 -0.72
CA GLY A 344 15.05 1.66 0.70
C GLY A 344 13.58 1.98 0.97
N PHE A 345 12.98 2.85 0.15
CA PHE A 345 11.55 3.10 0.19
C PHE A 345 10.74 1.82 -0.04
N GLU A 346 11.02 1.09 -1.09
CA GLU A 346 10.30 -0.15 -1.44
C GLU A 346 10.42 -1.22 -0.34
N LEU A 347 11.60 -1.36 0.28
CA LEU A 347 11.88 -2.41 1.24
C LEU A 347 11.43 -2.08 2.68
N PHE A 348 11.37 -0.80 3.06
CA PHE A 348 11.15 -0.38 4.45
C PHE A 348 9.98 0.58 4.63
N VAL A 349 9.90 1.64 3.81
CA VAL A 349 8.87 2.68 3.97
C VAL A 349 7.52 2.19 3.47
N ARG A 350 7.47 1.61 2.27
CA ARG A 350 6.22 1.08 1.69
C ARG A 350 5.55 0.03 2.60
N PRO A 351 6.26 -1.01 3.13
CA PRO A 351 5.67 -1.95 4.09
C PRO A 351 5.12 -1.27 5.35
N ALA A 352 5.81 -0.26 5.88
CA ALA A 352 5.35 0.51 7.03
C ALA A 352 4.03 1.24 6.73
N LEU A 353 3.95 1.92 5.56
CA LEU A 353 2.73 2.61 5.10
C LEU A 353 1.57 1.65 4.91
N LEU A 354 1.80 0.48 4.32
CA LEU A 354 0.76 -0.54 4.13
C LEU A 354 0.27 -1.10 5.47
N LYS A 355 1.17 -1.34 6.42
CA LYS A 355 0.80 -1.78 7.77
C LYS A 355 -0.03 -0.72 8.50
N MET A 356 0.34 0.56 8.40
CA MET A 356 -0.46 1.67 8.95
C MET A 356 -1.88 1.72 8.38
N GLN A 357 -2.07 1.32 7.12
CA GLN A 357 -3.37 1.22 6.46
C GLN A 357 -4.14 -0.06 6.79
N GLY A 358 -3.61 -0.92 7.68
CA GLY A 358 -4.26 -2.18 8.07
C GLY A 358 -4.13 -3.31 7.05
N ARG A 359 -3.21 -3.22 6.09
CA ARG A 359 -2.93 -4.28 5.13
C ARG A 359 -2.12 -5.40 5.79
N THR A 360 -2.29 -6.61 5.30
CA THR A 360 -1.51 -7.80 5.69
C THR A 360 -0.50 -8.20 4.61
N ASP A 361 -0.74 -7.85 3.35
CA ASP A 361 0.13 -8.04 2.20
C ASP A 361 1.13 -6.86 2.09
N LEU A 362 2.14 -6.85 2.96
CA LEU A 362 3.06 -5.72 3.12
C LEU A 362 4.16 -5.68 2.05
N GLU A 363 4.49 -6.81 1.46
CA GLU A 363 5.53 -6.95 0.43
C GLU A 363 4.90 -7.11 -0.96
N ARG A 364 5.63 -6.71 -1.98
CA ARG A 364 5.24 -7.07 -3.34
C ARG A 364 5.43 -8.57 -3.56
N PRO A 365 4.59 -9.22 -4.39
CA PRO A 365 4.81 -10.62 -4.73
C PRO A 365 6.17 -10.80 -5.41
N ARG A 366 6.86 -11.89 -5.09
CA ARG A 366 8.09 -12.30 -5.78
C ARG A 366 7.75 -13.25 -6.90
N LEU A 367 8.41 -13.10 -8.03
CA LEU A 367 8.28 -13.96 -9.20
C LEU A 367 9.64 -14.58 -9.52
N THR A 368 9.63 -15.77 -10.12
CA THR A 368 10.84 -16.37 -10.69
C THR A 368 11.01 -15.90 -12.13
N ALA A 369 12.20 -15.44 -12.47
CA ALA A 369 12.60 -15.06 -13.83
C ALA A 369 13.92 -15.73 -14.22
N ILE A 370 14.20 -15.83 -15.52
CA ILE A 370 15.48 -16.29 -16.04
C ILE A 370 16.32 -15.08 -16.41
N THR A 371 17.50 -14.96 -15.81
CA THR A 371 18.40 -13.83 -16.11
C THR A 371 19.09 -13.97 -17.45
N GLU A 372 19.12 -12.88 -18.21
CA GLU A 372 19.82 -12.77 -19.50
C GLU A 372 21.23 -12.19 -19.36
N ASP A 373 21.55 -11.64 -18.18
CA ASP A 373 22.85 -11.08 -17.85
C ASP A 373 23.50 -11.83 -16.69
N PRO A 374 24.84 -11.88 -16.63
CA PRO A 374 25.54 -12.37 -15.44
C PRO A 374 25.38 -11.36 -14.30
N LEU A 375 25.12 -11.85 -13.08
CA LEU A 375 24.97 -10.99 -11.90
C LEU A 375 26.12 -11.27 -10.93
N VAL A 376 26.82 -10.21 -10.50
CA VAL A 376 27.93 -10.32 -9.55
C VAL A 376 27.59 -9.55 -8.28
N ASN A 377 27.63 -10.22 -7.15
CA ASN A 377 27.27 -9.69 -5.84
C ASN A 377 28.37 -9.91 -4.81
N PRO A 378 28.70 -8.91 -3.96
CA PRO A 378 29.46 -9.16 -2.73
C PRO A 378 28.70 -10.14 -1.83
N PRO A 379 29.27 -11.32 -1.47
CA PRO A 379 28.49 -12.39 -0.84
C PRO A 379 27.94 -12.05 0.56
N HIS A 380 28.45 -10.99 1.20
CA HIS A 380 27.97 -10.53 2.50
C HIS A 380 26.79 -9.56 2.40
N LEU A 381 26.29 -9.26 1.19
CA LEU A 381 25.16 -8.35 0.94
C LEU A 381 24.04 -9.08 0.22
N GLU A 382 22.81 -8.66 0.46
CA GLU A 382 21.66 -8.91 -0.41
C GLU A 382 21.60 -7.78 -1.43
N GLN A 383 21.61 -8.10 -2.73
CA GLN A 383 21.68 -7.08 -3.78
C GLN A 383 20.40 -7.03 -4.60
N TYR A 384 19.97 -5.81 -4.87
CA TYR A 384 18.78 -5.47 -5.67
C TYR A 384 19.24 -4.76 -6.95
N PHE A 385 19.26 -5.49 -8.05
CA PHE A 385 19.57 -4.93 -9.36
C PHE A 385 18.30 -4.38 -10.02
N ARG A 386 18.42 -3.32 -10.79
CA ARG A 386 17.34 -2.79 -11.61
C ARG A 386 17.25 -3.62 -12.88
N GLY A 387 16.07 -4.19 -13.11
CA GLY A 387 15.82 -5.10 -14.21
C GLY A 387 14.62 -4.70 -15.06
N ILE A 388 14.66 -5.17 -16.30
CA ILE A 388 13.54 -5.15 -17.24
C ILE A 388 13.10 -6.59 -17.44
N ALA A 389 11.99 -6.96 -16.83
CA ALA A 389 11.37 -8.26 -16.98
C ALA A 389 10.33 -8.22 -18.11
N ARG A 390 10.24 -9.32 -18.88
CA ARG A 390 9.25 -9.52 -19.92
C ARG A 390 8.76 -10.97 -19.94
N ARG A 391 7.59 -11.20 -20.50
CA ARG A 391 7.11 -12.57 -20.75
C ARG A 391 7.74 -13.11 -22.02
N ASP A 392 8.19 -14.36 -21.96
CA ASP A 392 8.84 -15.06 -23.07
C ASP A 392 8.44 -16.54 -23.05
N GLY A 393 7.58 -16.96 -23.98
CA GLY A 393 7.19 -18.35 -24.14
C GLY A 393 6.64 -19.03 -22.89
N GLY A 394 5.87 -18.33 -22.05
CA GLY A 394 5.32 -18.86 -20.79
C GLY A 394 6.26 -18.74 -19.58
N ARG A 395 7.44 -18.17 -19.76
CA ARG A 395 8.41 -17.84 -18.71
C ARG A 395 8.54 -16.34 -18.57
N VAL A 396 9.19 -15.89 -17.50
CA VAL A 396 9.60 -14.50 -17.33
C VAL A 396 11.12 -14.46 -17.56
N ALA A 397 11.55 -13.65 -18.51
CA ALA A 397 12.96 -13.34 -18.73
C ALA A 397 13.26 -11.96 -18.15
N VAL A 398 14.47 -11.75 -17.62
CA VAL A 398 14.90 -10.47 -17.05
C VAL A 398 16.31 -10.11 -17.47
N LYS A 399 16.50 -8.84 -17.85
CA LYS A 399 17.81 -8.26 -18.13
C LYS A 399 18.07 -7.04 -17.27
N LEU A 400 19.34 -6.66 -17.09
CA LEU A 400 19.73 -5.45 -16.40
C LEU A 400 19.33 -4.20 -17.21
N THR A 401 19.04 -3.09 -16.52
CA THR A 401 18.80 -1.77 -17.15
C THR A 401 20.11 -1.07 -17.62
N GLY A 402 21.26 -1.76 -17.56
CA GLY A 402 22.57 -1.18 -17.82
C GLY A 402 23.35 -0.91 -16.52
N ASP A 403 23.96 0.25 -16.39
CA ASP A 403 24.76 0.63 -15.21
C ASP A 403 23.96 0.55 -13.91
N GLN A 404 24.48 -0.19 -12.95
CA GLN A 404 23.87 -0.47 -11.66
C GLN A 404 24.39 0.44 -10.53
N GLY A 405 25.00 1.57 -10.85
CA GLY A 405 25.43 2.58 -9.89
C GLY A 405 24.27 3.15 -9.07
N SER A 406 24.49 3.44 -7.79
CA SER A 406 23.44 3.98 -6.91
C SER A 406 23.03 5.42 -7.25
N HIS A 407 23.82 6.11 -8.06
CA HIS A 407 23.58 7.46 -8.57
C HIS A 407 22.85 7.47 -9.94
N VAL A 408 22.75 6.32 -10.61
CA VAL A 408 22.17 6.23 -11.96
C VAL A 408 20.64 6.13 -11.86
N LEU A 409 19.98 7.27 -11.60
CA LEU A 409 18.52 7.34 -11.41
C LEU A 409 17.74 6.84 -12.64
N ARG A 410 18.24 7.07 -13.86
CA ARG A 410 17.64 6.56 -15.08
C ARG A 410 17.40 5.05 -15.04
N SER A 411 18.31 4.28 -14.41
CA SER A 411 18.16 2.83 -14.27
C SER A 411 16.91 2.43 -13.48
N MET A 412 16.41 3.28 -12.57
CA MET A 412 15.13 3.07 -11.87
C MET A 412 13.92 3.44 -12.72
N ALA A 413 14.05 4.48 -13.55
CA ALA A 413 12.97 4.89 -14.45
C ALA A 413 12.72 3.86 -15.56
N ASP A 414 13.78 3.20 -16.03
CA ASP A 414 13.69 2.17 -17.07
C ASP A 414 13.31 0.78 -16.50
N ALA A 415 13.46 0.56 -15.18
CA ALA A 415 13.17 -0.72 -14.53
C ALA A 415 11.67 -0.95 -14.33
N ASN A 416 11.21 -2.17 -14.61
CA ASN A 416 9.90 -2.66 -14.16
C ASN A 416 10.00 -3.70 -13.03
N CYS A 417 11.22 -4.07 -12.60
CA CYS A 417 11.44 -4.96 -11.46
C CYS A 417 12.79 -4.71 -10.78
N LEU A 418 12.90 -5.23 -9.55
CA LEU A 418 14.18 -5.41 -8.86
C LEU A 418 14.53 -6.90 -8.93
N ILE A 419 15.75 -7.25 -9.41
CA ILE A 419 16.30 -8.60 -9.38
C ILE A 419 16.97 -8.78 -8.02
N VAL A 420 16.59 -9.82 -7.29
CA VAL A 420 17.10 -10.10 -5.95
C VAL A 420 18.21 -11.16 -6.03
N VAL A 421 19.41 -10.80 -5.58
CA VAL A 421 20.51 -11.76 -5.37
C VAL A 421 20.73 -11.86 -3.86
N PRO A 422 20.42 -13.02 -3.26
CA PRO A 422 20.48 -13.17 -1.81
C PRO A 422 21.90 -13.15 -1.26
N GLN A 423 22.01 -12.85 0.02
CA GLN A 423 23.25 -12.96 0.78
C GLN A 423 23.80 -14.40 0.67
N GLY A 424 25.11 -14.55 0.57
CA GLY A 424 25.78 -15.84 0.34
C GLY A 424 26.04 -16.15 -1.14
N THR A 425 25.31 -15.53 -2.07
CA THR A 425 25.48 -15.73 -3.51
C THR A 425 26.50 -14.73 -4.06
N ARG A 426 27.58 -15.23 -4.69
CA ARG A 426 28.61 -14.38 -5.27
C ARG A 426 28.35 -14.06 -6.74
N GLU A 427 27.85 -15.03 -7.47
CA GLU A 427 27.66 -14.94 -8.90
C GLU A 427 26.44 -15.75 -9.34
N VAL A 428 25.69 -15.21 -10.30
CA VAL A 428 24.57 -15.89 -10.97
C VAL A 428 24.87 -15.89 -12.47
N ALA A 429 24.96 -17.07 -13.05
CA ALA A 429 25.25 -17.22 -14.49
C ALA A 429 24.02 -16.86 -15.35
N VAL A 430 24.26 -16.43 -16.59
CA VAL A 430 23.20 -16.26 -17.60
C VAL A 430 22.39 -17.55 -17.74
N GLY A 431 21.07 -17.41 -17.87
CA GLY A 431 20.14 -18.55 -17.98
C GLY A 431 19.72 -19.15 -16.64
N SER A 432 20.25 -18.66 -15.52
CA SER A 432 19.85 -19.10 -14.18
C SER A 432 18.52 -18.49 -13.75
N ALA A 433 17.79 -19.22 -12.89
CA ALA A 433 16.60 -18.70 -12.23
C ALA A 433 16.99 -17.71 -11.12
N VAL A 434 16.30 -16.57 -11.08
CA VAL A 434 16.43 -15.53 -10.06
C VAL A 434 15.06 -15.10 -9.57
N GLU A 435 14.99 -14.57 -8.34
CA GLU A 435 13.79 -13.90 -7.86
C GLU A 435 13.75 -12.44 -8.34
N ILE A 436 12.58 -11.98 -8.73
CA ILE A 436 12.33 -10.59 -9.04
C ILE A 436 11.15 -10.04 -8.22
N ILE A 437 11.22 -8.76 -7.90
CA ILE A 437 10.14 -7.98 -7.28
C ILE A 437 9.59 -7.05 -8.37
N PRO A 438 8.39 -7.30 -8.92
CA PRO A 438 7.78 -6.40 -9.90
C PRO A 438 7.49 -5.03 -9.28
N LEU A 439 7.91 -3.96 -9.95
CA LEU A 439 7.60 -2.57 -9.62
C LEU A 439 6.45 -2.05 -10.47
N ALA A 440 6.29 -2.59 -11.68
CA ALA A 440 5.24 -2.30 -12.65
C ALA A 440 4.74 -3.61 -13.30
N PRO A 441 3.64 -3.59 -14.08
CA PRO A 441 3.21 -4.74 -14.86
C PRO A 441 4.33 -5.29 -15.76
N ILE A 442 4.36 -6.61 -15.93
CA ILE A 442 5.31 -7.31 -16.80
C ILE A 442 4.53 -7.74 -18.05
N ASP A 443 4.90 -7.16 -19.18
CA ASP A 443 4.33 -7.42 -20.51
C ASP A 443 4.92 -8.69 -21.15
#